data_578de1fe4c95f0ee4c48d4e4624cab08
#
_entry.id   578de1fe4c95f0ee4c48d4e4624cab08
#
_cell.length_a   1.000
_cell.length_b   1.000
_cell.length_c   1.000
_cell.angle_alpha   90.00
_cell.angle_beta   90.00
_cell.angle_gamma   90.00
#
_symmetry.space_group_name_H-M   'P 1'
#
loop_
_entity.id
_entity.type
_entity.pdbx_description
1 polymer ?
#
loop_
_entity_poly.entity_id
_entity_poly.type
_entity_poly.pdbx_seq_one_letter_code
_entity_poly.pdbx_strand_id
1 'polypeptide(L)'
;MDININDYKVPVQKEFKFKDYPHRVETQENEEEIRNDVIPELVDLLQDLHLRLFAEEKDGIMVVLQAMDAAGKDEAISYIFSNLNAQGLKTTSFGQPSEEEEKHDYLWRLHRGKPQRGEISLLNRSYYEDVIVTRVHDLLGKEHKDQIQNDADLWKLRYRQINDHERYLEENGFHVIKFFFNMSKEEQRDRLLERMKDPKKNWEFSFNDVKERQYWDDYQDIFADMINETSTSWAPWYVLPADNPWYARAVITKVMIETLEKINPQFPEFTKEEKEELDKYIQQLENE
;
A
#
# COMPACT_ATOMS: atom_id res chain seq x y z
N MET A 1 -12.23 11.15 16.38
CA MET A 1 -10.76 10.97 16.44
C MET A 1 -10.07 11.91 15.46
N ASP A 2 -9.08 12.69 15.90
CA ASP A 2 -8.29 13.54 15.01
C ASP A 2 -6.97 12.86 14.65
N ILE A 3 -6.76 12.59 13.36
CA ILE A 3 -5.55 11.94 12.83
C ILE A 3 -4.85 12.92 11.89
N ASN A 4 -3.68 13.40 12.33
CA ASN A 4 -2.79 14.16 11.47
C ASN A 4 -1.88 13.19 10.69
N ILE A 5 -2.14 12.98 9.40
CA ILE A 5 -1.37 12.05 8.57
C ILE A 5 0.11 12.41 8.44
N ASN A 6 0.48 13.67 8.69
CA ASN A 6 1.88 14.10 8.62
C ASN A 6 2.75 13.51 9.75
N ASP A 7 2.14 13.05 10.84
CA ASP A 7 2.86 12.38 11.93
C ASP A 7 3.38 10.99 11.52
N TYR A 8 2.80 10.40 10.48
CA TYR A 8 3.16 9.10 9.92
C TYR A 8 3.97 9.21 8.63
N LYS A 9 3.96 10.38 8.01
CA LYS A 9 4.65 10.63 6.75
C LYS A 9 6.15 10.80 6.98
N VAL A 10 6.97 10.05 6.25
CA VAL A 10 8.43 10.20 6.29
C VAL A 10 8.86 11.41 5.46
N PRO A 11 9.47 12.42 6.09
CA PRO A 11 9.88 13.64 5.39
C PRO A 11 11.13 13.37 4.52
N VAL A 12 11.15 13.96 3.31
CA VAL A 12 12.17 13.73 2.27
C VAL A 12 13.58 14.17 2.67
N GLN A 13 13.72 15.11 3.59
CA GLN A 13 15.01 15.72 3.95
C GLN A 13 15.53 15.34 5.34
N LYS A 14 14.85 14.40 6.02
CA LYS A 14 15.23 13.95 7.36
C LYS A 14 15.54 12.46 7.30
N GLU A 15 16.68 12.07 7.88
CA GLU A 15 17.02 10.67 8.06
C GLU A 15 15.91 9.95 8.84
N PHE A 16 15.35 8.90 8.26
CA PHE A 16 14.36 8.04 8.90
C PHE A 16 15.02 7.20 10.00
N LYS A 17 14.35 7.13 11.15
CA LYS A 17 14.74 6.23 12.25
C LYS A 17 13.48 5.62 12.84
N PHE A 18 13.41 4.30 12.98
CA PHE A 18 12.25 3.61 13.55
C PHE A 18 11.83 4.14 14.93
N LYS A 19 12.77 4.58 15.75
CA LYS A 19 12.47 5.18 17.06
C LYS A 19 11.61 6.45 17.02
N ASP A 20 11.58 7.13 15.87
CA ASP A 20 10.74 8.32 15.68
C ASP A 20 9.28 7.96 15.30
N TYR A 21 9.01 6.68 15.02
CA TYR A 21 7.71 6.15 14.63
C TYR A 21 7.32 4.98 15.56
N PRO A 22 6.42 5.20 16.53
CA PRO A 22 6.10 4.17 17.51
C PRO A 22 5.34 2.99 16.87
N HIS A 23 5.53 1.79 17.40
CA HIS A 23 4.76 0.60 17.03
C HIS A 23 3.31 0.70 17.50
N ARG A 24 3.09 1.42 18.62
CA ARG A 24 1.80 1.64 19.26
C ARG A 24 1.63 3.10 19.64
N VAL A 25 0.41 3.62 19.48
CA VAL A 25 0.02 4.98 19.85
C VAL A 25 -1.04 4.91 20.94
N GLU A 26 -0.97 5.80 21.93
CA GLU A 26 -2.05 5.99 22.89
C GLU A 26 -3.13 6.91 22.28
N THR A 27 -4.38 6.46 22.31
CA THR A 27 -5.54 7.19 21.81
C THR A 27 -6.59 7.33 22.90
N GLN A 28 -7.47 8.33 22.78
CA GLN A 28 -8.60 8.47 23.67
C GLN A 28 -9.65 7.39 23.41
N GLU A 29 -9.86 7.07 22.12
CA GLU A 29 -10.74 6.02 21.66
C GLU A 29 -10.04 4.66 21.79
N ASN A 30 -10.78 3.65 22.26
CA ASN A 30 -10.29 2.27 22.29
C ASN A 30 -10.45 1.59 20.90
N GLU A 31 -9.82 0.44 20.72
CA GLU A 31 -9.83 -0.30 19.45
C GLU A 31 -11.26 -0.68 18.98
N GLU A 32 -12.19 -0.91 19.90
CA GLU A 32 -13.58 -1.25 19.59
C GLU A 32 -14.35 -0.03 19.07
N GLU A 33 -14.17 1.13 19.68
CA GLU A 33 -14.74 2.42 19.22
C GLU A 33 -14.18 2.81 17.85
N ILE A 34 -12.86 2.65 17.64
CA ILE A 34 -12.26 2.91 16.34
C ILE A 34 -12.86 2.00 15.27
N ARG A 35 -13.01 0.71 15.58
CA ARG A 35 -13.58 -0.27 14.65
C ARG A 35 -15.02 0.01 14.29
N ASN A 36 -15.86 0.32 15.30
CA ASN A 36 -17.30 0.31 15.12
C ASN A 36 -17.88 1.67 14.76
N ASP A 37 -17.18 2.77 15.11
CA ASP A 37 -17.67 4.13 14.92
C ASP A 37 -16.77 4.90 13.92
N VAL A 38 -15.45 4.96 14.17
CA VAL A 38 -14.55 5.81 13.36
C VAL A 38 -14.33 5.23 11.95
N ILE A 39 -14.01 3.94 11.84
CA ILE A 39 -13.72 3.30 10.53
C ILE A 39 -14.93 3.36 9.58
N PRO A 40 -16.18 3.06 10.00
CA PRO A 40 -17.33 3.14 9.10
C PRO A 40 -17.52 4.55 8.52
N GLU A 41 -17.42 5.60 9.33
CA GLU A 41 -17.55 7.00 8.86
C GLU A 41 -16.48 7.35 7.83
N LEU A 42 -15.21 6.94 8.06
CA LEU A 42 -14.12 7.18 7.12
C LEU A 42 -14.29 6.37 5.84
N VAL A 43 -14.76 5.14 5.94
CA VAL A 43 -14.97 4.26 4.77
C VAL A 43 -16.10 4.78 3.90
N ASP A 44 -17.18 5.30 4.47
CA ASP A 44 -18.29 5.90 3.70
C ASP A 44 -17.80 7.09 2.85
N LEU A 45 -16.96 7.95 3.43
CA LEU A 45 -16.35 9.06 2.67
C LEU A 45 -15.40 8.54 1.59
N LEU A 46 -14.58 7.53 1.91
CA LEU A 46 -13.67 6.91 0.95
C LEU A 46 -14.42 6.28 -0.23
N GLN A 47 -15.58 5.66 0.02
CA GLN A 47 -16.44 5.07 -1.02
C GLN A 47 -16.93 6.12 -2.02
N ASP A 48 -17.43 7.26 -1.55
CA ASP A 48 -17.90 8.35 -2.41
C ASP A 48 -16.76 8.91 -3.28
N LEU A 49 -15.60 9.18 -2.68
CA LEU A 49 -14.42 9.66 -3.41
C LEU A 49 -13.89 8.64 -4.43
N HIS A 50 -13.87 7.36 -4.07
CA HIS A 50 -13.48 6.29 -5.00
C HIS A 50 -14.47 6.15 -6.15
N LEU A 51 -15.77 6.26 -5.90
CA LEU A 51 -16.78 6.20 -6.96
C LEU A 51 -16.60 7.34 -7.97
N ARG A 52 -16.25 8.54 -7.50
CA ARG A 52 -15.92 9.68 -8.38
C ARG A 52 -14.66 9.40 -9.20
N LEU A 53 -13.58 8.89 -8.58
CA LEU A 53 -12.36 8.50 -9.28
C LEU A 53 -12.66 7.49 -10.40
N PHE A 54 -13.45 6.45 -10.04
CA PHE A 54 -13.85 5.41 -10.98
C PHE A 54 -14.67 5.96 -12.15
N ALA A 55 -15.63 6.85 -11.87
CA ALA A 55 -16.49 7.44 -12.89
C ALA A 55 -15.76 8.45 -13.80
N GLU A 56 -14.77 9.16 -13.27
CA GLU A 56 -14.03 10.18 -14.03
C GLU A 56 -12.99 9.58 -14.99
N GLU A 57 -12.37 8.44 -14.61
CA GLU A 57 -11.36 7.72 -15.41
C GLU A 57 -10.17 8.59 -15.87
N LYS A 58 -9.73 9.56 -15.04
CA LYS A 58 -8.56 10.41 -15.36
C LYS A 58 -7.28 9.99 -14.65
N ASP A 59 -7.39 9.71 -13.38
CA ASP A 59 -6.28 9.35 -12.50
C ASP A 59 -6.39 7.91 -12.03
N GLY A 60 -5.31 7.32 -11.57
CA GLY A 60 -5.26 6.01 -10.91
C GLY A 60 -4.44 6.07 -9.63
N ILE A 61 -4.67 5.17 -8.69
CA ILE A 61 -3.93 5.11 -7.44
C ILE A 61 -3.27 3.75 -7.27
N MET A 62 -1.97 3.72 -7.01
CA MET A 62 -1.22 2.53 -6.65
C MET A 62 -0.83 2.57 -5.18
N VAL A 63 -1.36 1.65 -4.38
CA VAL A 63 -1.09 1.53 -2.95
C VAL A 63 -0.11 0.39 -2.72
N VAL A 64 1.03 0.70 -2.14
CA VAL A 64 2.06 -0.27 -1.77
C VAL A 64 1.96 -0.58 -0.28
N LEU A 65 1.85 -1.86 0.08
CA LEU A 65 1.79 -2.34 1.46
C LEU A 65 3.02 -3.19 1.75
N GLN A 66 3.92 -2.70 2.60
CA GLN A 66 5.14 -3.40 3.02
C GLN A 66 5.21 -3.59 4.52
N ALA A 67 5.69 -4.73 4.95
CA ALA A 67 5.89 -5.10 6.35
C ALA A 67 6.59 -6.44 6.50
N MET A 68 6.96 -6.76 7.73
CA MET A 68 7.20 -8.16 8.16
C MET A 68 5.91 -8.99 8.04
N ASP A 69 6.05 -10.32 8.05
CA ASP A 69 4.90 -11.23 8.07
C ASP A 69 4.07 -11.05 9.35
N ALA A 70 2.77 -11.32 9.24
CA ALA A 70 1.76 -11.15 10.31
C ALA A 70 1.51 -9.68 10.74
N ALA A 71 1.96 -8.67 9.99
CA ALA A 71 1.79 -7.27 10.38
C ALA A 71 0.38 -6.68 10.11
N GLY A 72 -0.52 -7.42 9.45
CA GLY A 72 -1.90 -6.99 9.25
C GLY A 72 -2.21 -6.36 7.89
N LYS A 73 -1.38 -6.62 6.86
CA LYS A 73 -1.62 -6.14 5.48
C LYS A 73 -2.92 -6.67 4.89
N ASP A 74 -3.15 -7.99 4.98
CA ASP A 74 -4.33 -8.65 4.44
C ASP A 74 -5.61 -8.18 5.13
N GLU A 75 -5.57 -8.02 6.45
CA GLU A 75 -6.69 -7.50 7.23
C GLU A 75 -6.98 -6.04 6.88
N ALA A 76 -5.95 -5.20 6.62
CA ALA A 76 -6.17 -3.83 6.16
C ALA A 76 -6.87 -3.80 4.80
N ILE A 77 -6.44 -4.64 3.85
CA ILE A 77 -7.10 -4.79 2.55
C ILE A 77 -8.56 -5.23 2.75
N SER A 78 -8.78 -6.25 3.55
CA SER A 78 -10.12 -6.81 3.78
C SER A 78 -11.08 -5.83 4.45
N TYR A 79 -10.65 -5.08 5.47
CA TYR A 79 -11.54 -4.22 6.24
C TYR A 79 -11.78 -2.82 5.64
N ILE A 80 -10.82 -2.30 4.88
CA ILE A 80 -10.94 -0.97 4.28
C ILE A 80 -11.46 -1.09 2.86
N PHE A 81 -10.70 -1.77 2.02
CA PHE A 81 -10.88 -1.69 0.58
C PHE A 81 -11.98 -2.63 0.04
N SER A 82 -12.36 -3.69 0.78
CA SER A 82 -13.49 -4.56 0.37
C SER A 82 -14.84 -3.84 0.33
N ASN A 83 -14.93 -2.66 0.94
CA ASN A 83 -16.13 -1.83 0.92
C ASN A 83 -16.22 -0.95 -0.34
N LEU A 84 -15.15 -0.85 -1.14
CA LEU A 84 -15.11 -0.04 -2.34
C LEU A 84 -15.76 -0.76 -3.54
N ASN A 85 -16.05 -0.01 -4.60
CA ASN A 85 -16.55 -0.60 -5.84
C ASN A 85 -15.52 -1.59 -6.42
N ALA A 86 -15.90 -2.86 -6.48
CA ALA A 86 -15.02 -3.93 -6.95
C ALA A 86 -14.52 -3.75 -8.39
N GLN A 87 -15.24 -3.02 -9.25
CA GLN A 87 -14.83 -2.75 -10.62
C GLN A 87 -13.66 -1.76 -10.70
N GLY A 88 -13.56 -0.85 -9.74
CA GLY A 88 -12.46 0.12 -9.64
C GLY A 88 -11.36 -0.31 -8.65
N LEU A 89 -11.34 -1.59 -8.25
CA LEU A 89 -10.40 -2.10 -7.26
C LEU A 89 -9.65 -3.31 -7.80
N LYS A 90 -8.32 -3.27 -7.70
CA LYS A 90 -7.45 -4.38 -8.08
C LYS A 90 -6.51 -4.74 -6.93
N THR A 91 -6.40 -6.02 -6.60
CA THR A 91 -5.43 -6.50 -5.60
C THR A 91 -4.44 -7.44 -6.27
N THR A 92 -3.15 -7.20 -6.03
CA THR A 92 -2.07 -8.03 -6.56
C THR A 92 -1.11 -8.39 -5.42
N SER A 93 -0.90 -9.68 -5.21
CA SER A 93 0.11 -10.19 -4.27
C SER A 93 1.38 -10.55 -5.01
N PHE A 94 2.51 -10.11 -4.48
CA PHE A 94 3.84 -10.41 -5.00
C PHE A 94 4.51 -11.47 -4.11
N GLY A 95 4.67 -12.67 -4.65
CA GLY A 95 5.45 -13.77 -4.05
C GLY A 95 6.81 -13.91 -4.74
N GLN A 96 7.39 -15.11 -4.66
CA GLN A 96 8.58 -15.45 -5.45
C GLN A 96 8.30 -15.21 -6.94
N PRO A 97 9.29 -14.70 -7.71
CA PRO A 97 9.15 -14.54 -9.15
C PRO A 97 8.80 -15.88 -9.84
N SER A 98 7.94 -15.82 -10.84
CA SER A 98 7.69 -16.95 -11.73
C SER A 98 8.85 -17.10 -12.74
N GLU A 99 8.97 -18.28 -13.39
CA GLU A 99 9.95 -18.50 -14.45
C GLU A 99 9.87 -17.47 -15.59
N GLU A 100 8.69 -16.90 -15.85
CA GLU A 100 8.52 -15.85 -16.85
C GLU A 100 9.01 -14.50 -16.32
N GLU A 101 8.70 -14.17 -15.06
CA GLU A 101 9.15 -12.93 -14.41
C GLU A 101 10.69 -12.89 -14.29
N GLU A 102 11.35 -14.04 -14.07
CA GLU A 102 12.82 -14.14 -13.99
C GLU A 102 13.54 -13.86 -15.32
N LYS A 103 12.84 -13.99 -16.47
CA LYS A 103 13.41 -13.68 -17.79
C LYS A 103 13.41 -12.17 -18.09
N HIS A 104 12.76 -11.39 -17.28
CA HIS A 104 12.63 -9.93 -17.44
C HIS A 104 13.39 -9.19 -16.34
N ASP A 105 13.47 -7.86 -16.47
CA ASP A 105 13.98 -7.02 -15.41
C ASP A 105 13.04 -7.07 -14.17
N TYR A 106 13.60 -6.78 -12.99
CA TYR A 106 12.88 -6.95 -11.71
C TYR A 106 11.64 -6.02 -11.57
N LEU A 107 11.55 -4.93 -12.33
CA LEU A 107 10.38 -4.05 -12.36
C LEU A 107 9.30 -4.51 -13.35
N TRP A 108 9.61 -5.44 -14.26
CA TRP A 108 8.66 -5.92 -15.25
C TRP A 108 7.40 -6.50 -14.61
N ARG A 109 7.54 -7.26 -13.54
CA ARG A 109 6.42 -7.86 -12.80
C ARG A 109 5.41 -6.84 -12.24
N LEU A 110 5.84 -5.59 -12.07
CA LEU A 110 5.00 -4.49 -11.63
C LEU A 110 3.83 -4.21 -12.59
N HIS A 111 3.98 -4.52 -13.88
CA HIS A 111 2.88 -4.34 -14.86
C HIS A 111 1.60 -5.09 -14.48
N ARG A 112 1.70 -6.20 -13.75
CA ARG A 112 0.54 -6.93 -13.23
C ARG A 112 -0.22 -6.13 -12.16
N GLY A 113 0.48 -5.33 -11.41
CA GLY A 113 -0.06 -4.56 -10.28
C GLY A 113 -0.41 -3.11 -10.61
N LYS A 114 -0.10 -2.60 -11.80
CA LYS A 114 -0.42 -1.20 -12.15
C LYS A 114 -1.93 -0.99 -12.26
N PRO A 115 -2.46 0.13 -11.72
CA PRO A 115 -3.85 0.51 -11.91
C PRO A 115 -4.11 0.96 -13.36
N GLN A 116 -5.36 0.88 -13.78
CA GLN A 116 -5.90 1.64 -14.89
C GLN A 116 -6.38 3.01 -14.37
N ARG A 117 -6.76 3.92 -15.28
CA ARG A 117 -7.43 5.15 -14.91
C ARG A 117 -8.79 4.83 -14.29
N GLY A 118 -9.13 5.48 -13.19
CA GLY A 118 -10.30 5.17 -12.37
C GLY A 118 -10.09 4.04 -11.36
N GLU A 119 -8.94 3.36 -11.35
CA GLU A 119 -8.70 2.23 -10.44
C GLU A 119 -7.82 2.60 -9.24
N ILE A 120 -8.08 1.93 -8.12
CA ILE A 120 -7.16 1.78 -6.99
C ILE A 120 -6.55 0.38 -7.05
N SER A 121 -5.24 0.28 -7.22
CA SER A 121 -4.51 -0.99 -7.17
C SER A 121 -3.77 -1.15 -5.84
N LEU A 122 -4.00 -2.27 -5.16
CA LEU A 122 -3.39 -2.63 -3.90
C LEU A 122 -2.30 -3.67 -4.13
N LEU A 123 -1.06 -3.34 -3.82
CA LEU A 123 0.07 -4.25 -3.90
C LEU A 123 0.34 -4.82 -2.49
N ASN A 124 -0.10 -6.07 -2.25
CA ASN A 124 0.26 -6.79 -1.04
C ASN A 124 1.64 -7.42 -1.23
N ARG A 125 2.66 -6.84 -0.57
CA ARG A 125 4.05 -6.83 -0.98
C ARG A 125 4.19 -6.17 -2.37
N SER A 126 5.39 -5.97 -2.86
CA SER A 126 5.55 -5.23 -4.11
C SER A 126 6.91 -5.51 -4.75
N TYR A 127 7.29 -4.72 -5.73
CA TYR A 127 8.63 -4.64 -6.31
C TYR A 127 9.73 -4.30 -5.28
N TYR A 128 9.37 -3.84 -4.10
CA TYR A 128 10.32 -3.66 -3.00
C TYR A 128 10.87 -4.98 -2.45
N GLU A 129 10.20 -6.12 -2.67
CA GLU A 129 10.75 -7.45 -2.32
C GLU A 129 12.12 -7.68 -2.99
N ASP A 130 12.32 -7.12 -4.18
CA ASP A 130 13.56 -7.22 -4.95
C ASP A 130 14.73 -6.40 -4.36
N VAL A 131 14.47 -5.55 -3.38
CA VAL A 131 15.48 -4.82 -2.59
C VAL A 131 15.44 -5.18 -1.10
N ILE A 132 14.45 -5.95 -0.68
CA ILE A 132 14.29 -6.43 0.70
C ILE A 132 14.75 -7.89 0.80
N VAL A 133 13.92 -8.82 0.34
CA VAL A 133 14.15 -10.28 0.44
C VAL A 133 15.41 -10.69 -0.32
N THR A 134 15.60 -10.14 -1.51
CA THR A 134 16.81 -10.39 -2.32
C THR A 134 18.08 -9.97 -1.59
N ARG A 135 18.04 -8.91 -0.78
CA ARG A 135 19.18 -8.42 0.00
C ARG A 135 19.39 -9.24 1.28
N VAL A 136 18.31 -9.56 2.02
CA VAL A 136 18.39 -10.36 3.25
C VAL A 136 18.97 -11.74 2.98
N HIS A 137 18.59 -12.37 1.87
CA HIS A 137 18.97 -13.75 1.53
C HIS A 137 20.06 -13.87 0.46
N ASP A 138 20.69 -12.75 0.07
CA ASP A 138 21.73 -12.72 -0.99
C ASP A 138 21.33 -13.47 -2.27
N LEU A 139 20.10 -13.24 -2.75
CA LEU A 139 19.51 -13.95 -3.89
C LEU A 139 19.97 -13.44 -5.25
N LEU A 140 20.93 -12.50 -5.29
CA LEU A 140 21.47 -11.99 -6.56
C LEU A 140 22.26 -13.06 -7.28
N GLY A 141 21.85 -13.40 -8.49
CA GLY A 141 22.60 -14.29 -9.37
C GLY A 141 24.00 -13.74 -9.68
N LYS A 142 24.95 -14.62 -9.96
CA LYS A 142 26.33 -14.25 -10.30
C LYS A 142 26.41 -13.23 -11.44
N GLU A 143 25.52 -13.34 -12.43
CA GLU A 143 25.45 -12.45 -13.59
C GLU A 143 25.18 -10.98 -13.23
N HIS A 144 24.42 -10.72 -12.15
CA HIS A 144 24.20 -9.37 -11.65
C HIS A 144 25.39 -8.86 -10.82
N LYS A 145 26.08 -9.77 -10.09
CA LYS A 145 27.27 -9.41 -9.30
C LYS A 145 28.46 -9.09 -10.21
N ASP A 146 28.58 -9.72 -11.37
CA ASP A 146 29.67 -9.48 -12.34
C ASP A 146 29.50 -8.13 -13.09
N GLN A 147 28.29 -7.59 -13.17
CA GLN A 147 28.01 -6.31 -13.85
C GLN A 147 28.25 -5.09 -12.94
N ILE A 148 28.35 -5.26 -11.65
CA ILE A 148 28.42 -4.17 -10.67
C ILE A 148 29.59 -4.42 -9.73
N GLN A 149 30.52 -3.48 -9.69
CA GLN A 149 31.78 -3.61 -8.95
C GLN A 149 31.62 -3.62 -7.42
N ASN A 150 30.44 -3.23 -6.89
CA ASN A 150 30.19 -3.12 -5.46
C ASN A 150 28.69 -3.32 -5.17
N ASP A 151 28.34 -4.21 -4.24
CA ASP A 151 26.95 -4.49 -3.83
C ASP A 151 26.22 -3.23 -3.32
N ALA A 152 26.92 -2.33 -2.62
CA ALA A 152 26.34 -1.08 -2.14
C ALA A 152 25.89 -0.15 -3.31
N ASP A 153 26.60 -0.18 -4.43
CA ASP A 153 26.24 0.61 -5.61
C ASP A 153 25.02 0.02 -6.33
N LEU A 154 24.85 -1.31 -6.25
CA LEU A 154 23.66 -1.99 -6.80
C LEU A 154 22.38 -1.57 -6.09
N TRP A 155 22.37 -1.56 -4.75
CA TRP A 155 21.16 -1.19 -3.99
C TRP A 155 20.78 0.27 -4.21
N LYS A 156 21.75 1.18 -4.24
CA LYS A 156 21.52 2.59 -4.60
C LYS A 156 20.98 2.73 -6.02
N LEU A 157 21.51 1.95 -6.96
CA LEU A 157 21.00 1.92 -8.34
C LEU A 157 19.55 1.47 -8.39
N ARG A 158 19.18 0.37 -7.69
CA ARG A 158 17.80 -0.12 -7.64
C ARG A 158 16.85 0.87 -6.98
N TYR A 159 17.24 1.50 -5.87
CA TYR A 159 16.43 2.55 -5.23
C TYR A 159 16.20 3.74 -6.18
N ARG A 160 17.23 4.17 -6.90
CA ARG A 160 17.09 5.21 -7.92
C ARG A 160 16.11 4.79 -9.03
N GLN A 161 16.24 3.57 -9.55
CA GLN A 161 15.34 3.05 -10.59
C GLN A 161 13.88 2.94 -10.11
N ILE A 162 13.66 2.52 -8.87
CA ILE A 162 12.34 2.52 -8.25
C ILE A 162 11.79 3.95 -8.16
N ASN A 163 12.56 4.89 -7.65
CA ASN A 163 12.17 6.30 -7.55
C ASN A 163 11.85 6.92 -8.91
N ASP A 164 12.67 6.63 -9.93
CA ASP A 164 12.45 7.09 -11.31
C ASP A 164 11.15 6.50 -11.89
N HIS A 165 10.86 5.23 -11.58
CA HIS A 165 9.64 4.56 -12.01
C HIS A 165 8.39 5.11 -11.31
N GLU A 166 8.43 5.31 -9.98
CA GLU A 166 7.34 5.94 -9.23
C GLU A 166 7.09 7.37 -9.70
N ARG A 167 8.15 8.13 -9.95
CA ARG A 167 8.05 9.47 -10.53
C ARG A 167 7.39 9.46 -11.91
N TYR A 168 7.79 8.51 -12.77
CA TYR A 168 7.15 8.34 -14.09
C TYR A 168 5.64 8.07 -13.95
N LEU A 169 5.20 7.28 -12.96
CA LEU A 169 3.79 7.04 -12.71
C LEU A 169 3.07 8.33 -12.29
N GLU A 170 3.60 9.04 -11.32
CA GLU A 170 3.04 10.30 -10.82
C GLU A 170 2.91 11.36 -11.93
N GLU A 171 3.93 11.53 -12.76
CA GLU A 171 3.91 12.45 -13.89
C GLU A 171 2.87 12.10 -14.95
N ASN A 172 2.32 10.87 -14.92
CA ASN A 172 1.28 10.37 -15.81
C ASN A 172 -0.12 10.25 -15.16
N GLY A 173 -0.30 10.79 -13.96
CA GLY A 173 -1.57 10.75 -13.23
C GLY A 173 -1.86 9.40 -12.54
N PHE A 174 -0.80 8.66 -12.17
CA PHE A 174 -0.91 7.46 -11.36
C PHE A 174 -0.22 7.70 -10.01
N HIS A 175 -1.01 7.98 -8.98
CA HIS A 175 -0.53 8.39 -7.67
C HIS A 175 -0.05 7.20 -6.86
N VAL A 176 1.17 7.27 -6.34
CA VAL A 176 1.80 6.19 -5.58
C VAL A 176 1.77 6.51 -4.09
N ILE A 177 1.08 5.68 -3.31
CA ILE A 177 1.00 5.77 -1.84
C ILE A 177 1.67 4.54 -1.24
N LYS A 178 2.58 4.76 -0.28
CA LYS A 178 3.35 3.67 0.31
C LYS A 178 3.15 3.60 1.81
N PHE A 179 2.70 2.43 2.29
CA PHE A 179 2.51 2.16 3.71
C PHE A 179 3.49 1.11 4.21
N PHE A 180 4.18 1.43 5.29
CA PHE A 180 5.00 0.49 6.03
C PHE A 180 4.36 0.21 7.39
N PHE A 181 4.03 -1.05 7.66
CA PHE A 181 3.44 -1.47 8.94
C PHE A 181 4.57 -1.73 9.93
N ASN A 182 4.80 -0.76 10.81
CA ASN A 182 5.82 -0.82 11.83
C ASN A 182 5.32 -1.60 13.05
N MET A 183 5.60 -2.90 13.06
CA MET A 183 5.18 -3.83 14.11
C MET A 183 6.35 -4.18 15.00
N SER A 184 6.13 -4.32 16.32
CA SER A 184 7.14 -4.79 17.24
C SER A 184 7.42 -6.29 17.08
N LYS A 185 8.63 -6.71 17.46
CA LYS A 185 9.04 -8.13 17.43
C LYS A 185 8.18 -8.97 18.37
N GLU A 186 7.74 -8.39 19.47
CA GLU A 186 6.87 -9.00 20.48
C GLU A 186 5.48 -9.23 19.91
N GLU A 187 4.88 -8.22 19.30
CA GLU A 187 3.54 -8.31 18.67
C GLU A 187 3.53 -9.36 17.55
N GLN A 188 4.58 -9.39 16.70
CA GLN A 188 4.69 -10.43 15.67
C GLN A 188 4.71 -11.83 16.27
N ARG A 189 5.47 -12.05 17.33
CA ARG A 189 5.50 -13.34 18.02
C ARG A 189 4.11 -13.75 18.50
N ASP A 190 3.40 -12.82 19.11
CA ASP A 190 2.09 -13.10 19.70
C ASP A 190 1.05 -13.41 18.62
N ARG A 191 1.07 -12.70 17.49
CA ARG A 191 0.21 -13.00 16.33
C ARG A 191 0.55 -14.35 15.68
N LEU A 192 1.82 -14.68 15.51
CA LEU A 192 2.23 -16.00 15.00
C LEU A 192 1.79 -17.13 15.94
N LEU A 193 1.94 -16.93 17.25
CA LEU A 193 1.45 -17.89 18.26
C LEU A 193 -0.08 -18.04 18.19
N GLU A 194 -0.82 -16.97 18.00
CA GLU A 194 -2.27 -17.05 17.83
C GLU A 194 -2.64 -17.86 16.58
N ARG A 195 -2.00 -17.57 15.41
CA ARG A 195 -2.21 -18.35 14.18
C ARG A 195 -1.91 -19.83 14.35
N MET A 196 -0.85 -20.18 15.09
CA MET A 196 -0.48 -21.58 15.35
C MET A 196 -1.45 -22.30 16.31
N LYS A 197 -2.00 -21.60 17.31
CA LYS A 197 -2.84 -22.19 18.35
C LYS A 197 -4.31 -22.24 18.01
N ASP A 198 -4.80 -21.34 17.15
CA ASP A 198 -6.19 -21.31 16.71
C ASP A 198 -6.36 -22.12 15.41
N PRO A 199 -7.09 -23.27 15.45
CA PRO A 199 -7.32 -24.07 14.25
C PRO A 199 -8.01 -23.30 13.11
N LYS A 200 -8.77 -22.23 13.42
CA LYS A 200 -9.43 -21.37 12.41
C LYS A 200 -8.45 -20.43 11.70
N LYS A 201 -7.28 -20.20 12.30
CA LYS A 201 -6.22 -19.33 11.78
C LYS A 201 -5.00 -20.09 11.24
N ASN A 202 -4.94 -21.43 11.41
CA ASN A 202 -3.80 -22.23 10.97
C ASN A 202 -3.51 -22.10 9.46
N TRP A 203 -4.50 -21.86 8.65
CA TRP A 203 -4.34 -21.66 7.20
C TRP A 203 -3.55 -20.38 6.83
N GLU A 204 -3.49 -19.41 7.75
CA GLU A 204 -2.70 -18.18 7.58
C GLU A 204 -1.24 -18.35 8.01
N PHE A 205 -0.90 -19.48 8.64
CA PHE A 205 0.43 -19.73 9.20
C PHE A 205 1.36 -20.39 8.18
N SER A 206 2.57 -19.89 8.09
CA SER A 206 3.67 -20.53 7.37
C SER A 206 4.84 -20.84 8.31
N PHE A 207 5.40 -22.04 8.19
CA PHE A 207 6.64 -22.40 8.90
C PHE A 207 7.80 -21.47 8.53
N ASN A 208 7.75 -20.88 7.33
CA ASN A 208 8.75 -19.93 6.88
C ASN A 208 8.72 -18.63 7.69
N ASP A 209 7.55 -18.16 8.14
CA ASP A 209 7.41 -16.94 8.93
C ASP A 209 8.24 -16.99 10.22
N VAL A 210 8.33 -18.19 10.85
CA VAL A 210 9.16 -18.39 12.06
C VAL A 210 10.65 -18.37 11.72
N LYS A 211 11.03 -18.89 10.53
CA LYS A 211 12.43 -18.87 10.08
C LYS A 211 12.86 -17.45 9.73
N GLU A 212 12.01 -16.69 9.05
CA GLU A 212 12.28 -15.29 8.70
C GLU A 212 12.50 -14.39 9.91
N ARG A 213 11.92 -14.71 11.07
CA ARG A 213 12.19 -13.98 12.32
C ARG A 213 13.65 -14.01 12.77
N GLN A 214 14.45 -14.97 12.31
CA GLN A 214 15.88 -15.04 12.63
C GLN A 214 16.65 -13.88 12.01
N TYR A 215 16.16 -13.34 10.91
CA TYR A 215 16.72 -12.21 10.17
C TYR A 215 16.09 -10.87 10.57
N TRP A 216 15.41 -10.80 11.74
CA TRP A 216 14.67 -9.60 12.16
C TRP A 216 15.49 -8.32 12.06
N ASP A 217 16.71 -8.36 12.60
CA ASP A 217 17.58 -7.17 12.66
C ASP A 217 18.06 -6.77 11.25
N ASP A 218 18.39 -7.74 10.40
CA ASP A 218 18.74 -7.51 9.00
C ASP A 218 17.57 -6.88 8.23
N TYR A 219 16.34 -7.37 8.46
CA TYR A 219 15.13 -6.78 7.88
C TYR A 219 14.93 -5.33 8.33
N GLN A 220 15.11 -5.03 9.63
CA GLN A 220 14.94 -3.67 10.14
C GLN A 220 15.95 -2.70 9.52
N ASP A 221 17.20 -3.09 9.39
CA ASP A 221 18.24 -2.28 8.76
C ASP A 221 17.93 -2.01 7.28
N ILE A 222 17.49 -3.05 6.56
CA ILE A 222 17.14 -2.94 5.13
C ILE A 222 15.86 -2.11 4.93
N PHE A 223 14.84 -2.25 5.79
CA PHE A 223 13.66 -1.40 5.74
C PHE A 223 13.99 0.07 6.01
N ALA A 224 14.87 0.34 6.98
CA ALA A 224 15.30 1.70 7.27
C ALA A 224 16.01 2.33 6.05
N ASP A 225 16.93 1.60 5.43
CA ASP A 225 17.63 1.98 4.21
C ASP A 225 16.64 2.26 3.07
N MET A 226 15.74 1.30 2.81
CA MET A 226 14.70 1.41 1.77
C MET A 226 13.82 2.64 1.96
N ILE A 227 13.33 2.87 3.17
CA ILE A 227 12.46 4.02 3.48
C ILE A 227 13.24 5.33 3.30
N ASN A 228 14.49 5.40 3.77
CA ASN A 228 15.35 6.57 3.59
C ASN A 228 15.59 6.90 2.12
N GLU A 229 15.92 5.91 1.32
CA GLU A 229 16.32 6.10 -0.08
C GLU A 229 15.12 6.30 -1.02
N THR A 230 13.91 5.87 -0.59
CA THR A 230 12.74 5.87 -1.48
C THR A 230 11.55 6.68 -0.96
N SER A 231 11.63 7.37 0.19
CA SER A 231 10.61 8.35 0.57
C SER A 231 10.83 9.65 -0.20
N THR A 232 10.01 9.88 -1.23
CA THR A 232 10.12 11.04 -2.11
C THR A 232 8.97 12.02 -1.91
N SER A 233 9.07 13.24 -2.46
CA SER A 233 7.99 14.24 -2.36
C SER A 233 6.74 13.83 -3.15
N TRP A 234 6.91 13.04 -4.20
CA TRP A 234 5.84 12.54 -5.07
C TRP A 234 5.27 11.20 -4.62
N ALA A 235 6.06 10.35 -3.94
CA ALA A 235 5.63 9.06 -3.42
C ALA A 235 6.23 8.84 -2.02
N PRO A 236 5.70 9.48 -0.96
CA PRO A 236 6.20 9.34 0.39
C PRO A 236 5.81 8.00 1.02
N TRP A 237 6.63 7.52 1.97
CA TRP A 237 6.25 6.46 2.87
C TRP A 237 5.43 7.01 4.05
N TYR A 238 4.41 6.24 4.45
CA TYR A 238 3.67 6.40 5.70
C TYR A 238 3.95 5.22 6.61
N VAL A 239 4.51 5.47 7.80
CA VAL A 239 4.88 4.43 8.76
C VAL A 239 3.78 4.28 9.80
N LEU A 240 3.14 3.12 9.81
CA LEU A 240 1.93 2.85 10.57
C LEU A 240 2.23 2.18 11.92
N PRO A 241 1.56 2.55 13.01
CA PRO A 241 1.67 1.89 14.32
C PRO A 241 0.92 0.55 14.31
N ALA A 242 1.57 -0.51 13.80
CA ALA A 242 0.90 -1.78 13.49
C ALA A 242 0.53 -2.63 14.71
N ASP A 243 1.00 -2.29 15.91
CA ASP A 243 0.56 -2.89 17.18
C ASP A 243 -0.82 -2.35 17.63
N ASN A 244 -1.35 -1.30 16.97
CA ASN A 244 -2.73 -0.85 17.05
C ASN A 244 -3.44 -1.09 15.69
N PRO A 245 -3.95 -2.27 15.41
CA PRO A 245 -4.40 -2.62 14.07
C PRO A 245 -5.57 -1.77 13.56
N TRP A 246 -6.53 -1.39 14.41
CA TRP A 246 -7.65 -0.53 14.01
C TRP A 246 -7.22 0.92 13.81
N TYR A 247 -6.35 1.41 14.65
CA TYR A 247 -5.78 2.75 14.49
C TYR A 247 -4.94 2.85 13.20
N ALA A 248 -4.10 1.86 12.91
CA ALA A 248 -3.35 1.80 11.66
C ALA A 248 -4.26 1.84 10.42
N ARG A 249 -5.41 1.11 10.48
CA ARG A 249 -6.43 1.14 9.42
C ARG A 249 -7.07 2.53 9.29
N ALA A 250 -7.35 3.21 10.39
CA ALA A 250 -7.87 4.58 10.35
C ALA A 250 -6.87 5.56 9.71
N VAL A 251 -5.56 5.42 10.00
CA VAL A 251 -4.51 6.21 9.34
C VAL A 251 -4.47 5.94 7.84
N ILE A 252 -4.50 4.66 7.42
CA ILE A 252 -4.55 4.29 5.99
C ILE A 252 -5.75 4.96 5.30
N THR A 253 -6.95 4.80 5.88
CA THR A 253 -8.18 5.35 5.30
C THR A 253 -8.10 6.88 5.20
N LYS A 254 -7.57 7.55 6.23
CA LYS A 254 -7.39 9.00 6.22
C LYS A 254 -6.40 9.47 5.15
N VAL A 255 -5.27 8.77 4.96
CA VAL A 255 -4.30 9.07 3.89
C VAL A 255 -4.94 8.90 2.51
N MET A 256 -5.74 7.85 2.32
CA MET A 256 -6.47 7.62 1.06
C MET A 256 -7.47 8.74 0.78
N ILE A 257 -8.26 9.15 1.80
CA ILE A 257 -9.21 10.25 1.68
C ILE A 257 -8.49 11.54 1.30
N GLU A 258 -7.45 11.95 2.04
CA GLU A 258 -6.72 13.19 1.76
C GLU A 258 -6.03 13.18 0.38
N THR A 259 -5.62 12.01 -0.09
CA THR A 259 -5.07 11.87 -1.44
C THR A 259 -6.16 12.07 -2.49
N LEU A 260 -7.32 11.44 -2.34
CA LEU A 260 -8.45 11.60 -3.24
C LEU A 260 -9.03 13.03 -3.21
N GLU A 261 -9.08 13.66 -2.03
CA GLU A 261 -9.47 15.07 -1.92
C GLU A 261 -8.52 16.01 -2.68
N LYS A 262 -7.21 15.71 -2.71
CA LYS A 262 -6.22 16.47 -3.52
C LYS A 262 -6.37 16.23 -5.01
N ILE A 263 -6.65 15.01 -5.42
CA ILE A 263 -6.99 14.67 -6.82
C ILE A 263 -8.30 15.36 -7.22
N ASN A 264 -9.25 15.45 -6.28
CA ASN A 264 -10.56 16.08 -6.44
C ASN A 264 -11.36 15.52 -7.63
N PRO A 265 -11.55 14.19 -7.71
CA PRO A 265 -12.27 13.58 -8.82
C PRO A 265 -13.74 14.01 -8.83
N GLN A 266 -14.31 14.19 -10.03
CA GLN A 266 -15.67 14.65 -10.24
C GLN A 266 -16.47 13.63 -11.06
N PHE A 267 -17.77 13.54 -10.79
CA PHE A 267 -18.64 12.80 -11.71
C PHE A 267 -18.66 13.47 -13.08
N PRO A 268 -18.59 12.71 -14.18
CA PRO A 268 -18.74 13.26 -15.54
C PRO A 268 -20.08 13.98 -15.69
N GLU A 269 -20.07 15.16 -16.28
CA GLU A 269 -21.29 15.88 -16.59
C GLU A 269 -21.67 15.67 -18.06
N PHE A 270 -22.97 15.50 -18.31
CA PHE A 270 -23.49 15.52 -19.66
C PHE A 270 -23.32 16.90 -20.30
N THR A 271 -22.98 16.91 -21.60
CA THR A 271 -23.02 18.11 -22.42
C THR A 271 -24.46 18.66 -22.51
N LYS A 272 -24.61 19.86 -23.02
CA LYS A 272 -25.94 20.45 -23.16
C LYS A 272 -26.83 19.62 -24.10
N GLU A 273 -26.27 19.13 -25.20
CA GLU A 273 -26.93 18.27 -26.18
C GLU A 273 -27.34 16.93 -25.55
N GLU A 274 -26.49 16.32 -24.79
CA GLU A 274 -26.79 15.06 -24.08
C GLU A 274 -27.86 15.26 -22.99
N LYS A 275 -27.88 16.40 -22.28
CA LYS A 275 -28.95 16.72 -21.33
C LYS A 275 -30.31 16.85 -22.00
N GLU A 276 -30.37 17.49 -23.18
CA GLU A 276 -31.61 17.59 -23.97
C GLU A 276 -32.10 16.22 -24.47
N GLU A 277 -31.19 15.32 -24.80
CA GLU A 277 -31.53 13.94 -25.21
C GLU A 277 -31.98 13.10 -24.01
N LEU A 278 -31.31 13.24 -22.88
CA LEU A 278 -31.66 12.58 -21.61
C LEU A 278 -33.08 12.93 -21.17
N ASP A 279 -33.47 14.22 -21.24
CA ASP A 279 -34.82 14.67 -20.89
C ASP A 279 -35.90 14.03 -21.79
N LYS A 280 -35.62 13.83 -23.08
CA LYS A 280 -36.54 13.13 -23.98
C LYS A 280 -36.72 11.67 -23.61
N TYR A 281 -35.64 10.97 -23.30
CA TYR A 281 -35.72 9.56 -22.89
C TYR A 281 -36.38 9.39 -21.51
N ILE A 282 -36.15 10.31 -20.57
CA ILE A 282 -36.86 10.33 -19.28
C ILE A 282 -38.38 10.44 -19.53
N GLN A 283 -38.84 11.41 -20.35
CA GLN A 283 -40.25 11.56 -20.68
C GLN A 283 -40.84 10.33 -21.39
N GLN A 284 -40.06 9.68 -22.26
CA GLN A 284 -40.49 8.46 -22.93
C GLN A 284 -40.74 7.32 -21.93
N LEU A 285 -39.78 7.08 -21.02
CA LEU A 285 -39.87 6.00 -20.02
C LEU A 285 -40.95 6.26 -18.95
N GLU A 286 -41.18 7.53 -18.58
CA GLU A 286 -42.24 7.92 -17.65
C GLU A 286 -43.66 7.73 -18.23
N ASN A 287 -43.80 7.65 -19.55
CA ASN A 287 -45.07 7.47 -20.26
C ASN A 287 -45.32 6.03 -20.73
N GLU A 288 -44.42 5.09 -20.47
CA GLU A 288 -44.60 3.64 -20.66
C GLU A 288 -45.41 3.02 -19.51
#